data_13be47f665a0ad6aa4603168e497af33
#
_entry.id   13be47f665a0ad6aa4603168e497af33
#
_cell.length_a   1.000
_cell.length_b   1.000
_cell.length_c   1.000
_cell.angle_alpha   90.00
_cell.angle_beta   90.00
_cell.angle_gamma   90.00
#
_symmetry.space_group_name_H-M   'P 1'
#
loop_
_entity.id
_entity.type
_entity.pdbx_description
1 polymer ?
#
loop_
_entity_poly.entity_id
_entity_poly.type
_entity_poly.pdbx_seq_one_letter_code
_entity_poly.pdbx_strand_id
1 'polypeptide(L)'
;MVNQMSSALEKYIDRTPDGTEIPDETFTRRHRGVLAFTAAFLPVIFALSRMQGVESVTVAELPAIPLLHSLVGTGLTVGMLGIAALPQMPRRVRSSLAANGFMINGSILAYFTGGFIEAHFLYFIGVGVVALYEDWIPFGITIGYVAVQHSVFGLIEWFTVYNHQAA
;
A
#
# COMPACT_ATOMS: atom_id res chain seq x y z
N MET A 1 29.61 -12.23 -27.02
CA MET A 1 29.27 -11.32 -25.95
C MET A 1 27.73 -11.25 -25.73
N VAL A 2 26.94 -11.02 -26.79
CA VAL A 2 25.45 -10.97 -26.70
C VAL A 2 24.84 -12.28 -26.16
N ASN A 3 25.30 -13.46 -26.65
CA ASN A 3 24.77 -14.76 -26.17
C ASN A 3 25.10 -15.08 -24.71
N GLN A 4 26.23 -14.62 -24.19
CA GLN A 4 26.59 -14.83 -22.80
C GLN A 4 25.76 -13.92 -21.86
N MET A 5 25.46 -12.71 -22.33
CA MET A 5 24.61 -11.76 -21.60
C MET A 5 23.16 -12.26 -21.57
N SER A 6 22.66 -12.83 -22.69
CA SER A 6 21.32 -13.44 -22.78
C SER A 6 21.18 -14.62 -21.81
N SER A 7 22.16 -15.56 -21.80
CA SER A 7 22.12 -16.73 -20.92
C SER A 7 22.25 -16.37 -19.43
N ALA A 8 23.02 -15.33 -19.13
CA ALA A 8 23.09 -14.81 -17.76
C ALA A 8 21.75 -14.18 -17.32
N LEU A 9 21.13 -13.40 -18.20
CA LEU A 9 19.84 -12.76 -17.96
C LEU A 9 18.72 -13.82 -17.73
N GLU A 10 18.67 -14.84 -18.60
CA GLU A 10 17.74 -15.97 -18.44
C GLU A 10 17.91 -16.66 -17.10
N LYS A 11 19.15 -16.93 -16.69
CA LYS A 11 19.45 -17.55 -15.39
C LYS A 11 19.04 -16.68 -14.19
N TYR A 12 19.06 -15.35 -14.30
CA TYR A 12 18.56 -14.45 -13.26
C TYR A 12 17.04 -14.41 -13.26
N ILE A 13 16.39 -14.39 -14.42
CA ILE A 13 14.93 -14.41 -14.57
C ILE A 13 14.35 -15.70 -13.98
N ASP A 14 14.95 -16.85 -14.30
CA ASP A 14 14.52 -18.17 -13.78
C ASP A 14 14.67 -18.32 -12.26
N ARG A 15 15.48 -17.49 -11.62
CA ARG A 15 15.66 -17.48 -10.17
C ARG A 15 14.78 -16.44 -9.45
N THR A 16 14.07 -15.61 -10.21
CA THR A 16 13.24 -14.56 -9.65
C THR A 16 11.94 -15.17 -9.12
N PRO A 17 11.61 -15.01 -7.84
CA PRO A 17 10.38 -15.56 -7.28
C PRO A 17 9.15 -15.02 -8.03
N ASP A 18 8.34 -15.93 -8.56
CA ASP A 18 7.15 -15.58 -9.36
C ASP A 18 5.83 -15.99 -8.68
N GLY A 19 5.91 -16.40 -7.42
CA GLY A 19 4.75 -16.79 -6.62
C GLY A 19 4.15 -18.16 -6.96
N THR A 20 4.67 -18.85 -7.99
CA THR A 20 4.12 -20.16 -8.41
C THR A 20 4.57 -21.29 -7.49
N GLU A 21 5.68 -21.13 -6.79
CA GLU A 21 6.21 -22.14 -5.86
C GLU A 21 5.42 -22.21 -4.55
N ILE A 22 4.61 -21.20 -4.24
CA ILE A 22 3.80 -21.19 -3.01
C ILE A 22 2.60 -22.12 -3.17
N PRO A 23 2.46 -23.17 -2.31
CA PRO A 23 1.29 -24.03 -2.31
C PRO A 23 -0.04 -23.25 -2.13
N ASP A 24 -1.11 -23.71 -2.77
CA ASP A 24 -2.42 -23.04 -2.74
C ASP A 24 -2.96 -22.78 -1.33
N GLU A 25 -2.77 -23.71 -0.43
CA GLU A 25 -3.18 -23.56 0.97
C GLU A 25 -2.40 -22.44 1.67
N THR A 26 -1.08 -22.39 1.47
CA THR A 26 -0.21 -21.37 2.04
C THR A 26 -0.54 -20.00 1.47
N PHE A 27 -0.72 -19.88 0.14
CA PHE A 27 -1.19 -18.66 -0.48
C PHE A 27 -2.51 -18.19 0.12
N THR A 28 -3.49 -19.07 0.20
CA THR A 28 -4.83 -18.73 0.73
C THR A 28 -4.76 -18.25 2.18
N ARG A 29 -3.97 -18.90 3.01
CA ARG A 29 -3.78 -18.51 4.42
C ARG A 29 -3.11 -17.15 4.53
N ARG A 30 -2.00 -16.93 3.82
CA ARG A 30 -1.28 -15.64 3.80
C ARG A 30 -2.19 -14.53 3.27
N HIS A 31 -2.88 -14.79 2.17
CA HIS A 31 -3.76 -13.82 1.52
C HIS A 31 -4.93 -13.39 2.43
N ARG A 32 -5.58 -14.34 3.12
CA ARG A 32 -6.62 -14.01 4.12
C ARG A 32 -6.05 -13.17 5.26
N GLY A 33 -4.84 -13.48 5.71
CA GLY A 33 -4.14 -12.69 6.72
C GLY A 33 -3.90 -11.26 6.27
N VAL A 34 -3.42 -11.07 5.03
CA VAL A 34 -3.19 -9.74 4.44
C VAL A 34 -4.49 -8.96 4.30
N LEU A 35 -5.56 -9.59 3.80
CA LEU A 35 -6.87 -8.95 3.69
C LEU A 35 -7.40 -8.49 5.05
N ALA A 36 -7.36 -9.37 6.05
CA ALA A 36 -7.82 -9.07 7.40
C ALA A 36 -6.97 -7.96 8.05
N PHE A 37 -5.66 -8.03 7.89
CA PHE A 37 -4.73 -7.03 8.41
C PHE A 37 -5.00 -5.66 7.77
N THR A 38 -5.12 -5.59 6.44
CA THR A 38 -5.44 -4.35 5.74
C THR A 38 -6.79 -3.78 6.15
N ALA A 39 -7.81 -4.64 6.27
CA ALA A 39 -9.15 -4.23 6.69
C ALA A 39 -9.19 -3.69 8.12
N ALA A 40 -8.34 -4.21 9.01
CA ALA A 40 -8.27 -3.75 10.41
C ALA A 40 -7.83 -2.28 10.55
N PHE A 41 -7.12 -1.73 9.58
CA PHE A 41 -6.74 -0.31 9.57
C PHE A 41 -7.90 0.61 9.18
N LEU A 42 -8.90 0.13 8.43
CA LEU A 42 -9.99 0.97 7.92
C LEU A 42 -10.77 1.72 9.02
N PRO A 43 -11.25 1.06 10.09
CA PRO A 43 -11.95 1.78 11.15
C PRO A 43 -11.07 2.79 11.87
N VAL A 44 -9.77 2.50 12.04
CA VAL A 44 -8.81 3.40 12.67
C VAL A 44 -8.59 4.63 11.80
N ILE A 45 -8.32 4.44 10.50
CA ILE A 45 -8.11 5.53 9.54
C ILE A 45 -9.38 6.39 9.42
N PHE A 46 -10.56 5.76 9.36
CA PHE A 46 -11.82 6.50 9.30
C PHE A 46 -12.05 7.31 10.58
N ALA A 47 -11.81 6.73 11.77
CA ALA A 47 -11.92 7.44 13.03
C ALA A 47 -10.96 8.64 13.11
N LEU A 48 -9.70 8.46 12.71
CA LEU A 48 -8.71 9.54 12.67
C LEU A 48 -9.14 10.69 11.75
N SER A 49 -9.77 10.39 10.62
CA SER A 49 -10.30 11.43 9.73
C SER A 49 -11.38 12.32 10.37
N ARG A 50 -11.95 11.89 11.50
CA ARG A 50 -12.97 12.66 12.25
C ARG A 50 -12.41 13.41 13.45
N MET A 51 -11.12 13.26 13.75
CA MET A 51 -10.44 13.86 14.91
C MET A 51 -9.75 15.18 14.55
N GLN A 52 -10.44 16.04 13.81
CA GLN A 52 -9.91 17.35 13.42
C GLN A 52 -9.68 18.26 14.67
N GLY A 53 -8.66 19.09 14.61
CA GLY A 53 -8.32 20.04 15.67
C GLY A 53 -7.77 19.41 16.95
N VAL A 54 -7.60 18.09 17.00
CA VAL A 54 -6.97 17.40 18.13
C VAL A 54 -5.45 17.46 17.93
N GLU A 55 -4.75 18.00 18.93
CA GLU A 55 -3.29 17.94 18.95
C GLU A 55 -2.83 16.48 18.97
N SER A 56 -1.92 16.16 18.06
CA SER A 56 -1.21 14.89 18.09
C SER A 56 -0.12 14.91 19.15
N VAL A 57 0.43 13.74 19.45
CA VAL A 57 1.63 13.60 20.32
C VAL A 57 2.83 14.45 19.83
N THR A 58 2.79 14.85 18.56
CA THR A 58 3.82 15.70 17.91
C THR A 58 3.51 17.20 17.96
N VAL A 59 2.48 17.62 18.69
CA VAL A 59 2.08 19.05 18.85
C VAL A 59 1.54 19.69 17.57
N ALA A 60 1.19 18.89 16.53
CA ALA A 60 0.58 19.38 15.32
C ALA A 60 -0.94 19.08 15.33
N GLU A 61 -1.74 20.06 14.93
CA GLU A 61 -3.18 19.88 14.79
C GLU A 61 -3.51 18.99 13.58
N LEU A 62 -4.44 18.07 13.77
CA LEU A 62 -4.96 17.26 12.67
C LEU A 62 -5.81 18.12 11.73
N PRO A 63 -5.62 18.01 10.40
CA PRO A 63 -6.38 18.79 9.44
C PRO A 63 -7.86 18.40 9.42
N ALA A 64 -8.72 19.34 9.05
CA ALA A 64 -10.13 19.09 8.82
C ALA A 64 -10.34 18.33 7.52
N ILE A 65 -10.68 17.05 7.61
CA ILE A 65 -10.92 16.21 6.44
C ILE A 65 -12.41 16.18 6.08
N PRO A 66 -12.80 16.58 4.85
CA PRO A 66 -14.18 16.44 4.39
C PRO A 66 -14.65 14.99 4.46
N LEU A 67 -15.88 14.76 4.90
CA LEU A 67 -16.45 13.42 5.00
C LEU A 67 -16.37 12.65 3.68
N LEU A 68 -16.56 13.35 2.55
CA LEU A 68 -16.45 12.75 1.23
C LEU A 68 -15.07 12.14 0.99
N HIS A 69 -13.97 12.81 1.39
CA HIS A 69 -12.61 12.27 1.24
C HIS A 69 -12.41 11.02 2.08
N SER A 70 -12.95 11.01 3.30
CA SER A 70 -12.90 9.85 4.19
C SER A 70 -13.64 8.65 3.59
N LEU A 71 -14.84 8.88 3.04
CA LEU A 71 -15.65 7.84 2.40
C LEU A 71 -15.02 7.32 1.10
N VAL A 72 -14.50 8.23 0.27
CA VAL A 72 -13.84 7.85 -1.00
C VAL A 72 -12.55 7.05 -0.72
N GLY A 73 -11.71 7.53 0.18
CA GLY A 73 -10.45 6.85 0.51
C GLY A 73 -10.69 5.47 1.10
N THR A 74 -11.51 5.36 2.16
CA THR A 74 -11.80 4.06 2.77
C THR A 74 -12.58 3.15 1.82
N GLY A 75 -13.52 3.71 1.04
CA GLY A 75 -14.30 2.98 0.02
C GLY A 75 -13.43 2.40 -1.09
N LEU A 76 -12.40 3.13 -1.53
CA LEU A 76 -11.43 2.63 -2.50
C LEU A 76 -10.69 1.39 -1.98
N THR A 77 -10.20 1.44 -0.75
CA THR A 77 -9.55 0.28 -0.14
C THR A 77 -10.51 -0.89 0.01
N VAL A 78 -11.75 -0.66 0.48
CA VAL A 78 -12.78 -1.71 0.58
C VAL A 78 -13.06 -2.35 -0.78
N GLY A 79 -13.19 -1.55 -1.83
CA GLY A 79 -13.39 -2.05 -3.19
C GLY A 79 -12.23 -2.93 -3.66
N MET A 80 -10.99 -2.51 -3.45
CA MET A 80 -9.80 -3.29 -3.79
C MET A 80 -9.73 -4.62 -3.02
N LEU A 81 -9.99 -4.59 -1.71
CA LEU A 81 -10.04 -5.80 -0.89
C LEU A 81 -11.17 -6.72 -1.30
N GLY A 82 -12.34 -6.17 -1.66
CA GLY A 82 -13.47 -6.94 -2.18
C GLY A 82 -13.12 -7.71 -3.45
N ILE A 83 -12.47 -7.04 -4.42
CA ILE A 83 -12.01 -7.69 -5.64
C ILE A 83 -10.89 -8.70 -5.33
N ALA A 84 -9.93 -8.34 -4.47
CA ALA A 84 -8.85 -9.23 -4.08
C ALA A 84 -9.36 -10.51 -3.37
N ALA A 85 -10.49 -10.44 -2.68
CA ALA A 85 -11.10 -11.59 -2.01
C ALA A 85 -11.77 -12.58 -2.97
N LEU A 86 -12.02 -12.20 -4.23
CA LEU A 86 -12.71 -13.05 -5.21
C LEU A 86 -11.80 -14.21 -5.66
N PRO A 87 -12.20 -15.48 -5.42
CA PRO A 87 -11.35 -16.62 -5.73
C PRO A 87 -11.15 -16.86 -7.23
N GLN A 88 -12.05 -16.35 -8.07
CA GLN A 88 -11.98 -16.46 -9.54
C GLN A 88 -10.90 -15.57 -10.15
N MET A 89 -10.37 -14.60 -9.40
CA MET A 89 -9.32 -13.74 -9.90
C MET A 89 -7.95 -14.45 -9.86
N PRO A 90 -7.07 -14.21 -10.85
CA PRO A 90 -5.71 -14.74 -10.84
C PRO A 90 -4.96 -14.35 -9.55
N ARG A 91 -4.10 -15.23 -9.05
CA ARG A 91 -3.30 -14.99 -7.82
C ARG A 91 -2.58 -13.65 -7.85
N ARG A 92 -1.92 -13.31 -8.96
CA ARG A 92 -1.19 -12.03 -9.14
C ARG A 92 -2.08 -10.81 -9.03
N VAL A 93 -3.30 -10.88 -9.55
CA VAL A 93 -4.28 -9.79 -9.43
C VAL A 93 -4.70 -9.64 -7.97
N ARG A 94 -5.01 -10.75 -7.31
CA ARG A 94 -5.43 -10.76 -5.90
C ARG A 94 -4.33 -10.22 -4.98
N SER A 95 -3.09 -10.70 -5.14
CA SER A 95 -1.95 -10.24 -4.34
C SER A 95 -1.61 -8.77 -4.59
N SER A 96 -1.64 -8.32 -5.86
CA SER A 96 -1.42 -6.92 -6.21
C SER A 96 -2.47 -6.00 -5.60
N LEU A 97 -3.75 -6.36 -5.70
CA LEU A 97 -4.83 -5.55 -5.14
C LEU A 97 -4.78 -5.50 -3.61
N ALA A 98 -4.51 -6.61 -2.95
CA ALA A 98 -4.41 -6.66 -1.49
C ALA A 98 -3.23 -5.83 -0.98
N ALA A 99 -2.05 -5.96 -1.61
CA ALA A 99 -0.86 -5.21 -1.24
C ALA A 99 -1.02 -3.70 -1.51
N ASN A 100 -1.54 -3.33 -2.69
CA ASN A 100 -1.80 -1.92 -3.00
C ASN A 100 -2.91 -1.33 -2.14
N GLY A 101 -3.94 -2.10 -1.77
CA GLY A 101 -4.94 -1.67 -0.80
C GLY A 101 -4.32 -1.29 0.54
N PHE A 102 -3.30 -2.04 0.99
CA PHE A 102 -2.54 -1.67 2.20
C PHE A 102 -1.73 -0.38 1.99
N MET A 103 -1.05 -0.22 0.86
CA MET A 103 -0.28 1.00 0.54
C MET A 103 -1.19 2.23 0.44
N ILE A 104 -2.39 2.07 -0.12
CA ILE A 104 -3.40 3.15 -0.17
C ILE A 104 -3.82 3.56 1.24
N ASN A 105 -3.95 2.63 2.19
CA ASN A 105 -4.18 2.99 3.59
C ASN A 105 -3.06 3.89 4.14
N GLY A 106 -1.81 3.65 3.79
CA GLY A 106 -0.68 4.52 4.14
C GLY A 106 -0.83 5.92 3.53
N SER A 107 -1.21 6.00 2.24
CA SER A 107 -1.44 7.28 1.55
C SER A 107 -2.59 8.07 2.17
N ILE A 108 -3.69 7.39 2.49
CA ILE A 108 -4.86 8.00 3.13
C ILE A 108 -4.49 8.50 4.53
N LEU A 109 -3.76 7.70 5.30
CA LEU A 109 -3.31 8.08 6.62
C LEU A 109 -2.38 9.30 6.57
N ALA A 110 -1.41 9.32 5.65
CA ALA A 110 -0.54 10.47 5.45
C ALA A 110 -1.35 11.74 5.10
N TYR A 111 -2.33 11.63 4.22
CA TYR A 111 -3.22 12.75 3.88
C TYR A 111 -4.07 13.21 5.08
N PHE A 112 -4.65 12.28 5.85
CA PHE A 112 -5.51 12.61 6.99
C PHE A 112 -4.74 13.18 8.18
N THR A 113 -3.46 12.90 8.27
CA THR A 113 -2.58 13.45 9.32
C THR A 113 -1.84 14.71 8.87
N GLY A 114 -2.04 15.18 7.62
CA GLY A 114 -1.32 16.34 7.10
C GLY A 114 0.17 16.05 6.82
N GLY A 115 0.50 14.82 6.45
CA GLY A 115 1.85 14.42 6.05
C GLY A 115 2.77 14.02 7.21
N PHE A 116 2.23 13.54 8.33
CA PHE A 116 3.06 13.07 9.44
C PHE A 116 3.99 11.93 9.00
N ILE A 117 5.24 12.01 9.45
CA ILE A 117 6.26 11.03 9.09
C ILE A 117 5.90 9.63 9.60
N GLU A 118 5.19 9.54 10.71
CA GLU A 118 4.74 8.28 11.32
C GLU A 118 3.76 7.53 10.39
N ALA A 119 2.96 8.25 9.61
CA ALA A 119 2.07 7.63 8.64
C ALA A 119 2.84 6.90 7.53
N HIS A 120 4.05 7.36 7.22
CA HIS A 120 4.91 6.75 6.20
C HIS A 120 5.49 5.39 6.63
N PHE A 121 5.50 5.08 7.93
CA PHE A 121 5.90 3.74 8.39
C PHE A 121 5.01 2.62 7.86
N LEU A 122 3.74 2.93 7.49
CA LEU A 122 2.89 1.95 6.84
C LEU A 122 3.47 1.46 5.50
N TYR A 123 4.19 2.28 4.77
CA TYR A 123 4.82 1.84 3.52
C TYR A 123 5.91 0.79 3.78
N PHE A 124 6.71 0.95 4.82
CA PHE A 124 7.71 -0.07 5.20
C PHE A 124 7.05 -1.38 5.62
N ILE A 125 5.97 -1.31 6.42
CA ILE A 125 5.18 -2.49 6.77
C ILE A 125 4.61 -3.13 5.51
N GLY A 126 4.11 -2.32 4.57
CA GLY A 126 3.54 -2.78 3.30
C GLY A 126 4.56 -3.50 2.41
N VAL A 127 5.83 -3.10 2.43
CA VAL A 127 6.92 -3.86 1.76
C VAL A 127 7.00 -5.28 2.33
N GLY A 128 6.95 -5.43 3.66
CA GLY A 128 6.89 -6.74 4.31
C GLY A 128 5.62 -7.53 3.95
N VAL A 129 4.47 -6.84 3.87
CA VAL A 129 3.19 -7.46 3.51
C VAL A 129 3.22 -8.02 2.08
N VAL A 130 3.72 -7.24 1.11
CA VAL A 130 3.78 -7.72 -0.28
C VAL A 130 4.81 -8.83 -0.46
N ALA A 131 5.91 -8.82 0.30
CA ALA A 131 6.93 -9.85 0.27
C ALA A 131 6.39 -11.24 0.67
N LEU A 132 5.28 -11.32 1.44
CA LEU A 132 4.62 -12.58 1.78
C LEU A 132 4.08 -13.35 0.56
N TYR A 133 3.95 -12.70 -0.58
CA TYR A 133 3.47 -13.32 -1.81
C TYR A 133 4.60 -13.96 -2.64
N GLU A 134 5.86 -13.66 -2.33
CA GLU A 134 7.03 -14.19 -3.05
C GLU A 134 6.91 -14.05 -4.58
N ASP A 135 6.34 -12.93 -5.05
CA ASP A 135 6.12 -12.63 -6.47
C ASP A 135 6.56 -11.18 -6.77
N TRP A 136 7.51 -11.06 -7.69
CA TRP A 136 8.08 -9.78 -8.08
C TRP A 136 7.10 -8.84 -8.78
N ILE A 137 6.03 -9.37 -9.41
CA ILE A 137 5.06 -8.53 -10.12
C ILE A 137 4.22 -7.72 -9.13
N PRO A 138 3.52 -8.31 -8.13
CA PRO A 138 2.87 -7.55 -7.07
C PRO A 138 3.84 -6.62 -6.33
N PHE A 139 5.05 -7.08 -6.06
CA PHE A 139 6.08 -6.30 -5.40
C PHE A 139 6.44 -5.05 -6.21
N GLY A 140 6.78 -5.21 -7.50
CA GLY A 140 7.13 -4.10 -8.40
C GLY A 140 5.99 -3.10 -8.59
N ILE A 141 4.75 -3.58 -8.74
CA ILE A 141 3.56 -2.72 -8.83
C ILE A 141 3.40 -1.90 -7.55
N THR A 142 3.58 -2.52 -6.39
CA THR A 142 3.42 -1.87 -5.08
C THR A 142 4.49 -0.81 -4.83
N ILE A 143 5.75 -1.11 -5.13
CA ILE A 143 6.84 -0.13 -5.01
C ILE A 143 6.67 0.99 -6.04
N GLY A 144 6.29 0.65 -7.27
CA GLY A 144 5.99 1.62 -8.33
C GLY A 144 4.86 2.58 -7.93
N TYR A 145 3.80 2.06 -7.29
CA TYR A 145 2.73 2.88 -6.74
C TYR A 145 3.27 3.91 -5.73
N VAL A 146 4.06 3.48 -4.75
CA VAL A 146 4.62 4.38 -3.73
C VAL A 146 5.51 5.43 -4.37
N ALA A 147 6.37 5.05 -5.33
CA ALA A 147 7.25 5.98 -6.03
C ALA A 147 6.45 7.05 -6.80
N VAL A 148 5.44 6.62 -7.58
CA VAL A 148 4.57 7.53 -8.33
C VAL A 148 3.77 8.44 -7.39
N GLN A 149 3.18 7.86 -6.34
CA GLN A 149 2.38 8.61 -5.38
C GLN A 149 3.21 9.71 -4.69
N HIS A 150 4.41 9.41 -4.21
CA HIS A 150 5.28 10.41 -3.59
C HIS A 150 5.75 11.47 -4.58
N SER A 151 6.07 11.07 -5.83
CA SER A 151 6.50 12.01 -6.86
C SER A 151 5.37 12.94 -7.27
N VAL A 152 4.17 12.41 -7.53
CA VAL A 152 3.01 13.18 -7.98
C VAL A 152 2.48 14.08 -6.87
N PHE A 153 2.25 13.53 -5.68
CA PHE A 153 1.70 14.32 -4.57
C PHE A 153 2.71 15.29 -3.97
N GLY A 154 4.01 14.99 -4.06
CA GLY A 154 5.05 15.95 -3.69
C GLY A 154 5.12 17.18 -4.61
N LEU A 155 4.57 17.09 -5.83
CA LEU A 155 4.48 18.20 -6.78
C LEU A 155 3.15 18.97 -6.71
N ILE A 156 2.14 18.41 -6.04
CA ILE A 156 0.81 19.04 -5.94
C ILE A 156 0.69 19.69 -4.56
N GLU A 157 0.74 21.02 -4.52
CA GLU A 157 0.69 21.83 -3.28
C GLU A 157 -0.52 21.52 -2.37
N TRP A 158 -1.61 20.96 -2.93
CA TRP A 158 -2.84 20.64 -2.19
C TRP A 158 -2.75 19.33 -1.39
N PHE A 159 -1.75 18.50 -1.68
CA PHE A 159 -1.51 17.24 -0.96
C PHE A 159 -0.23 17.38 -0.14
N THR A 160 -0.40 17.61 1.15
CA THR A 160 0.74 17.62 2.07
C THR A 160 1.21 16.18 2.29
N VAL A 161 2.24 15.77 1.52
CA VAL A 161 2.88 14.46 1.70
C VAL A 161 3.84 14.50 2.88
N TYR A 162 4.45 15.65 3.11
CA TYR A 162 5.40 15.86 4.20
C TYR A 162 5.03 17.11 4.99
N ASN A 163 4.95 16.98 6.30
CA ASN A 163 4.79 18.12 7.20
C ASN A 163 6.16 18.77 7.47
N HIS A 164 6.82 19.23 6.42
CA HIS A 164 7.99 20.09 6.54
C HIS A 164 7.52 21.53 6.38
N GLN A 165 7.29 22.20 7.50
CA GLN A 165 7.40 23.65 7.46
C GLN A 165 8.88 23.94 7.17
N ALA A 166 9.16 24.42 5.97
CA ALA A 166 10.44 25.01 5.68
C ALA A 166 10.66 26.15 6.69
N ALA A 167 11.62 25.96 7.57
CA ALA A 167 12.09 26.99 8.49
C ALA A 167 12.88 28.05 7.69
#